data_c48670c385172f2002e1a910a07120f7
#
_entry.id   c48670c385172f2002e1a910a07120f7
#
_cell.length_a   1.000
_cell.length_b   1.000
_cell.length_c   1.000
_cell.angle_alpha   90.00
_cell.angle_beta   90.00
_cell.angle_gamma   90.00
#
_symmetry.space_group_name_H-M   'P 1'
#
loop_
_entity.id
_entity.type
_entity.pdbx_description
1 polymer ?
#
loop_
_entity_poly.entity_id
_entity_poly.type
_entity_poly.pdbx_seq_one_letter_code
_entity_poly.pdbx_strand_id
1 'polypeptide(L)'
;RIRVLVTEIGDLGRASNIGIENTTGPYLSFIDVDDWVEPDYIEKLYSGIQKGYKICKGNCIMYDGVKNLPAYQGRSSGEISIRGASFLLPCRHSSVYDRSLFEKLRYLEFSYYEDLSLWPILVATAGCVYYINDIVYNYNQTNETSIMTVRNEKHLVLDKVFGHIFANLTPDLDKEVNLLITALFIQSFWTSNYQYVPKDEVGQAYLKRVKQVVDNRLVGYYYIVENLPVPKEMKERMIRFYRN
;
A
#
# COMPACT_ATOMS: atom_id res chain seq x y z
N ARG A 1 13.04 8.83 23.70
CA ARG A 1 13.58 10.19 23.48
C ARG A 1 13.10 10.67 22.12
N ILE A 2 12.67 11.93 22.06
CA ILE A 2 12.22 12.55 20.82
C ILE A 2 13.43 13.16 20.10
N ARG A 3 13.54 12.94 18.78
CA ARG A 3 14.44 13.66 17.88
C ARG A 3 13.59 14.31 16.79
N VAL A 4 13.84 15.57 16.51
CA VAL A 4 13.23 16.28 15.39
C VAL A 4 14.23 16.32 14.25
N LEU A 5 13.82 15.85 13.08
CA LEU A 5 14.56 15.94 11.82
C LEU A 5 13.81 16.90 10.91
N VAL A 6 14.49 17.98 10.52
CA VAL A 6 13.93 18.97 9.62
C VAL A 6 14.36 18.66 8.19
N THR A 7 13.41 18.65 7.27
CA THR A 7 13.65 18.50 5.83
C THR A 7 12.94 19.62 5.08
N GLU A 8 13.60 20.17 4.09
CA GLU A 8 13.05 21.28 3.27
C GLU A 8 12.02 20.78 2.22
N ILE A 9 11.85 19.47 2.07
CA ILE A 9 11.05 18.87 1.00
C ILE A 9 9.87 18.13 1.61
N GLY A 10 8.66 18.60 1.31
CA GLY A 10 7.40 17.97 1.71
C GLY A 10 7.09 16.73 0.84
N ASP A 11 7.72 15.60 1.14
CA ASP A 11 7.49 14.31 0.48
C ASP A 11 7.45 13.19 1.51
N LEU A 12 6.37 12.40 1.50
CA LEU A 12 6.13 11.35 2.50
C LEU A 12 7.11 10.18 2.38
N GLY A 13 7.44 9.78 1.15
CA GLY A 13 8.41 8.72 0.90
C GLY A 13 9.79 9.11 1.44
N ARG A 14 10.24 10.32 1.11
CA ARG A 14 11.52 10.85 1.60
C ARG A 14 11.54 11.03 3.12
N ALA A 15 10.49 11.58 3.71
CA ALA A 15 10.40 11.73 5.17
C ALA A 15 10.49 10.36 5.88
N SER A 16 9.81 9.35 5.34
CA SER A 16 9.87 7.98 5.84
C SER A 16 11.28 7.39 5.72
N ASN A 17 11.95 7.58 4.59
CA ASN A 17 13.32 7.12 4.35
C ASN A 17 14.32 7.80 5.32
N ILE A 18 14.21 9.09 5.53
CA ILE A 18 15.01 9.83 6.52
C ILE A 18 14.77 9.27 7.93
N GLY A 19 13.52 8.97 8.29
CA GLY A 19 13.19 8.32 9.56
C GLY A 19 13.85 6.96 9.71
N ILE A 20 13.81 6.12 8.67
CA ILE A 20 14.48 4.80 8.66
C ILE A 20 15.99 4.95 8.89
N GLU A 21 16.64 5.88 8.18
CA GLU A 21 18.09 6.09 8.22
C GLU A 21 18.59 6.67 9.54
N ASN A 22 17.76 7.47 10.20
CA ASN A 22 18.15 8.18 11.42
C ASN A 22 17.66 7.50 12.72
N THR A 23 17.14 6.30 12.64
CA THR A 23 16.73 5.49 13.80
C THR A 23 17.54 4.19 13.86
N THR A 24 17.67 3.60 15.06
CA THR A 24 18.49 2.40 15.29
C THR A 24 17.73 1.28 16.00
N GLY A 25 16.46 1.49 16.33
CA GLY A 25 15.63 0.46 16.98
C GLY A 25 15.47 -0.78 16.09
N PRO A 26 15.31 -1.97 16.66
CA PRO A 26 15.15 -3.22 15.90
C PRO A 26 13.82 -3.30 15.14
N TYR A 27 12.88 -2.44 15.48
CA TYR A 27 11.57 -2.37 14.85
C TYR A 27 11.25 -0.94 14.45
N LEU A 28 10.39 -0.82 13.41
CA LEU A 28 9.91 0.45 12.88
C LEU A 28 8.39 0.49 12.90
N SER A 29 7.85 1.64 13.20
CA SER A 29 6.45 1.97 13.03
C SER A 29 6.30 3.40 12.54
N PHE A 30 5.25 3.69 11.77
CA PHE A 30 5.01 4.99 11.17
C PHE A 30 3.65 5.51 11.61
N ILE A 31 3.60 6.79 11.99
CA ILE A 31 2.37 7.48 12.39
C ILE A 31 2.33 8.79 11.63
N ASP A 32 1.23 9.04 10.94
CA ASP A 32 1.03 10.29 10.20
C ASP A 32 0.59 11.39 11.18
N VAL A 33 0.97 12.62 10.90
CA VAL A 33 0.86 13.76 11.85
C VAL A 33 -0.58 14.18 12.15
N ASP A 34 -1.50 13.88 11.24
CA ASP A 34 -2.94 14.19 11.35
C ASP A 34 -3.77 13.03 11.90
N ASP A 35 -3.12 11.91 12.24
CA ASP A 35 -3.73 10.71 12.77
C ASP A 35 -3.42 10.53 14.27
N TRP A 36 -4.04 9.53 14.90
CA TRP A 36 -3.73 9.15 16.29
C TRP A 36 -3.81 7.63 16.49
N VAL A 37 -3.15 7.17 17.54
CA VAL A 37 -3.05 5.74 17.88
C VAL A 37 -3.73 5.44 19.22
N GLU A 38 -4.15 4.19 19.41
CA GLU A 38 -4.63 3.72 20.70
C GLU A 38 -3.49 3.66 21.73
N PRO A 39 -3.79 3.82 23.03
CA PRO A 39 -2.75 3.82 24.09
C PRO A 39 -1.89 2.55 24.11
N ASP A 40 -2.45 1.41 23.71
CA ASP A 40 -1.80 0.09 23.67
C ASP A 40 -1.30 -0.31 22.26
N TYR A 41 -1.18 0.67 21.35
CA TYR A 41 -0.74 0.50 19.96
C TYR A 41 0.51 -0.36 19.82
N ILE A 42 1.58 0.01 20.50
CA ILE A 42 2.87 -0.70 20.43
C ILE A 42 2.78 -2.07 21.07
N GLU A 43 2.15 -2.20 22.23
CA GLU A 43 1.99 -3.47 22.93
C GLU A 43 1.28 -4.51 22.07
N LYS A 44 0.16 -4.15 21.48
CA LYS A 44 -0.63 -5.02 20.61
C LYS A 44 0.15 -5.45 19.37
N LEU A 45 0.73 -4.50 18.64
CA LEU A 45 1.48 -4.81 17.42
C LEU A 45 2.75 -5.62 17.71
N TYR A 46 3.46 -5.33 18.82
CA TYR A 46 4.64 -6.07 19.22
C TYR A 46 4.33 -7.52 19.59
N SER A 47 3.11 -7.83 20.02
CA SER A 47 2.68 -9.21 20.31
C SER A 47 2.80 -10.14 19.08
N GLY A 48 2.58 -9.62 17.87
CA GLY A 48 2.79 -10.36 16.63
C GLY A 48 4.28 -10.59 16.32
N ILE A 49 5.11 -9.58 16.57
CA ILE A 49 6.57 -9.68 16.43
C ILE A 49 7.14 -10.75 17.39
N GLN A 50 6.66 -10.80 18.64
CA GLN A 50 7.06 -11.82 19.61
C GLN A 50 6.71 -13.25 19.19
N LYS A 51 5.78 -13.44 18.26
CA LYS A 51 5.46 -14.74 17.66
C LYS A 51 6.39 -15.11 16.48
N GLY A 52 7.38 -14.27 16.18
CA GLY A 52 8.37 -14.51 15.12
C GLY A 52 8.04 -13.89 13.76
N TYR A 53 6.96 -13.12 13.66
CA TYR A 53 6.60 -12.44 12.41
C TYR A 53 7.41 -11.17 12.19
N LYS A 54 7.80 -10.90 10.94
CA LYS A 54 8.53 -9.67 10.57
C LYS A 54 7.61 -8.46 10.35
N ILE A 55 6.33 -8.69 10.12
CA ILE A 55 5.30 -7.65 9.97
C ILE A 55 4.11 -8.03 10.85
N CYS A 56 3.72 -7.13 11.74
CA CYS A 56 2.45 -7.20 12.43
C CYS A 56 1.62 -5.98 12.06
N LYS A 57 0.40 -6.22 11.57
CA LYS A 57 -0.54 -5.17 11.17
C LYS A 57 -1.83 -5.26 11.96
N GLY A 58 -2.29 -4.15 12.50
CA GLY A 58 -3.53 -4.04 13.24
C GLY A 58 -4.67 -3.45 12.39
N ASN A 59 -5.88 -3.54 12.94
CA ASN A 59 -7.04 -2.87 12.36
C ASN A 59 -6.98 -1.36 12.66
N CYS A 60 -7.62 -0.56 11.83
CA CYS A 60 -7.72 0.88 12.02
C CYS A 60 -9.17 1.35 11.85
N ILE A 61 -9.48 2.48 12.50
CA ILE A 61 -10.71 3.22 12.26
C ILE A 61 -10.50 4.19 11.10
N MET A 62 -11.48 4.25 10.22
CA MET A 62 -11.62 5.29 9.20
C MET A 62 -12.54 6.37 9.77
N TYR A 63 -11.96 7.47 10.25
CA TYR A 63 -12.71 8.54 10.91
C TYR A 63 -13.01 9.67 9.92
N ASP A 64 -14.30 9.90 9.63
CA ASP A 64 -14.79 10.93 8.70
C ASP A 64 -15.40 12.16 9.40
N GLY A 65 -15.21 12.27 10.72
CA GLY A 65 -15.81 13.33 11.54
C GLY A 65 -17.15 12.93 12.16
N VAL A 66 -17.81 11.91 11.67
CA VAL A 66 -19.13 11.43 12.13
C VAL A 66 -19.12 9.94 12.41
N LYS A 67 -18.52 9.16 11.51
CA LYS A 67 -18.50 7.70 11.57
C LYS A 67 -17.11 7.18 11.91
N ASN A 68 -17.10 6.15 12.76
CA ASN A 68 -15.91 5.40 13.10
C ASN A 68 -16.08 3.98 12.56
N LEU A 69 -15.62 3.73 11.34
CA LEU A 69 -15.76 2.42 10.71
C LEU A 69 -14.41 1.68 10.71
N PRO A 70 -14.35 0.45 11.23
CA PRO A 70 -13.16 -0.38 11.09
C PRO A 70 -12.84 -0.63 9.61
N ALA A 71 -11.57 -0.50 9.24
CA ALA A 71 -11.11 -0.78 7.88
C ALA A 71 -11.33 -2.24 7.49
N TYR A 72 -11.24 -3.15 8.47
CA TYR A 72 -11.42 -4.58 8.26
C TYR A 72 -12.54 -5.08 9.17
N GLN A 73 -13.68 -5.43 8.57
CA GLN A 73 -14.81 -5.98 9.30
C GLN A 73 -14.82 -7.52 9.20
N GLY A 74 -15.09 -8.18 10.32
CA GLY A 74 -15.26 -9.64 10.37
C GLY A 74 -13.98 -10.46 10.12
N ARG A 75 -12.81 -9.86 10.08
CA ARG A 75 -11.55 -10.57 9.93
C ARG A 75 -10.99 -10.98 11.29
N SER A 76 -10.71 -12.26 11.46
CA SER A 76 -10.06 -12.78 12.68
C SER A 76 -8.56 -12.48 12.67
N SER A 77 -7.98 -12.33 13.87
CA SER A 77 -6.53 -12.26 14.06
C SER A 77 -5.85 -13.56 13.61
N GLY A 78 -4.67 -13.46 13.04
CA GLY A 78 -3.88 -14.61 12.61
C GLY A 78 -2.90 -14.30 11.49
N GLU A 79 -2.22 -15.34 11.02
CA GLU A 79 -1.33 -15.28 9.89
C GLU A 79 -2.09 -15.00 8.59
N ILE A 80 -1.56 -14.11 7.79
CA ILE A 80 -2.05 -13.76 6.47
C ILE A 80 -0.95 -14.11 5.47
N SER A 81 -1.25 -14.97 4.50
CA SER A 81 -0.32 -15.35 3.44
C SER A 81 0.04 -14.15 2.55
N ILE A 82 1.08 -14.29 1.73
CA ILE A 82 1.51 -13.27 0.76
C ILE A 82 0.30 -12.80 -0.08
N ARG A 83 -0.41 -13.73 -0.72
CA ARG A 83 -1.61 -13.40 -1.51
C ARG A 83 -2.71 -12.76 -0.67
N GLY A 84 -2.93 -13.25 0.55
CA GLY A 84 -3.92 -12.72 1.47
C GLY A 84 -3.67 -11.26 1.86
N ALA A 85 -2.42 -10.79 1.80
CA ALA A 85 -2.04 -9.41 2.06
C ALA A 85 -2.61 -8.40 1.04
N SER A 86 -3.13 -8.87 -0.11
CA SER A 86 -3.86 -8.01 -1.05
C SER A 86 -5.18 -7.46 -0.50
N PHE A 87 -5.72 -8.09 0.55
CA PHE A 87 -6.91 -7.62 1.25
C PHE A 87 -6.62 -6.67 2.41
N LEU A 88 -5.34 -6.40 2.67
CA LEU A 88 -4.90 -5.41 3.65
C LEU A 88 -4.57 -4.11 2.92
N LEU A 89 -4.92 -2.98 3.55
CA LEU A 89 -4.53 -1.67 3.02
C LEU A 89 -3.01 -1.57 2.93
N PRO A 90 -2.44 -1.17 1.79
CA PRO A 90 -0.99 -1.06 1.61
C PRO A 90 -0.42 0.20 2.28
N CYS A 91 -0.92 0.54 3.47
CA CYS A 91 -0.47 1.71 4.23
C CYS A 91 0.58 1.32 5.27
N ARG A 92 1.57 2.21 5.49
CA ARG A 92 2.66 1.98 6.47
C ARG A 92 2.19 2.08 7.91
N HIS A 93 1.18 2.90 8.17
CA HIS A 93 0.58 3.05 9.49
C HIS A 93 -0.12 1.77 9.95
N SER A 94 -0.57 1.72 11.19
CA SER A 94 -1.19 0.55 11.84
C SER A 94 -0.32 -0.73 11.81
N SER A 95 0.99 -0.58 11.67
CA SER A 95 1.92 -1.70 11.55
C SER A 95 3.20 -1.49 12.33
N VAL A 96 3.80 -2.62 12.78
CA VAL A 96 5.19 -2.70 13.23
C VAL A 96 5.94 -3.63 12.29
N TYR A 97 7.13 -3.23 11.91
CA TYR A 97 8.01 -3.93 10.97
C TYR A 97 9.34 -4.28 11.63
N ASP A 98 9.85 -5.47 11.38
CA ASP A 98 11.24 -5.80 11.65
C ASP A 98 12.15 -4.92 10.79
N ARG A 99 13.14 -4.26 11.39
CA ARG A 99 14.05 -3.36 10.69
C ARG A 99 14.82 -4.03 9.55
N SER A 100 15.09 -5.33 9.65
CA SER A 100 15.82 -6.07 8.61
C SER A 100 15.15 -5.98 7.24
N LEU A 101 13.84 -5.75 7.20
CA LEU A 101 13.09 -5.53 5.95
C LEU A 101 13.55 -4.27 5.20
N PHE A 102 14.15 -3.31 5.90
CA PHE A 102 14.56 -2.02 5.35
C PHE A 102 16.08 -1.89 5.13
N GLU A 103 16.85 -2.96 5.23
CA GLU A 103 18.30 -2.90 4.99
C GLU A 103 18.65 -2.35 3.60
N LYS A 104 17.89 -2.78 2.59
CA LYS A 104 18.07 -2.35 1.18
C LYS A 104 16.84 -1.69 0.57
N LEU A 105 15.70 -1.73 1.26
CA LEU A 105 14.44 -1.24 0.73
C LEU A 105 14.15 0.17 1.23
N ARG A 106 13.65 1.02 0.33
CA ARG A 106 13.22 2.39 0.61
C ARG A 106 11.89 2.68 -0.09
N TYR A 107 11.14 3.57 0.50
CA TYR A 107 9.93 4.11 -0.12
C TYR A 107 10.29 4.88 -1.40
N LEU A 108 9.42 4.82 -2.40
CA LEU A 108 9.53 5.64 -3.59
C LEU A 108 9.38 7.11 -3.19
N GLU A 109 10.38 7.93 -3.50
CA GLU A 109 10.39 9.37 -3.21
C GLU A 109 9.75 10.17 -4.36
N PHE A 110 9.25 11.36 -4.03
CA PHE A 110 8.65 12.30 -4.99
C PHE A 110 7.47 11.72 -5.78
N SER A 111 6.70 10.86 -5.10
CA SER A 111 5.55 10.18 -5.69
C SER A 111 4.42 10.05 -4.69
N TYR A 112 3.18 10.13 -5.15
CA TYR A 112 2.05 9.65 -4.39
C TYR A 112 2.04 8.12 -4.40
N TYR A 113 1.33 7.52 -3.44
CA TYR A 113 1.24 6.05 -3.26
C TYR A 113 2.59 5.40 -2.94
N GLU A 114 3.45 6.09 -2.20
CA GLU A 114 4.73 5.57 -1.71
C GLU A 114 4.54 4.28 -0.90
N ASP A 115 3.47 4.19 -0.11
CA ASP A 115 3.12 3.00 0.66
C ASP A 115 2.87 1.79 -0.24
N LEU A 116 2.06 1.98 -1.29
CA LEU A 116 1.79 0.95 -2.28
C LEU A 116 3.08 0.50 -2.98
N SER A 117 4.03 1.43 -3.20
CA SER A 117 5.28 1.13 -3.87
C SER A 117 6.16 0.12 -3.13
N LEU A 118 6.02 0.06 -1.81
CA LEU A 118 6.89 -0.78 -0.97
C LEU A 118 6.16 -1.97 -0.34
N TRP A 119 4.86 -1.85 -0.08
CA TRP A 119 4.07 -2.89 0.60
C TRP A 119 4.25 -4.31 0.01
N PRO A 120 4.05 -4.56 -1.30
CA PRO A 120 4.20 -5.92 -1.84
C PRO A 120 5.62 -6.45 -1.74
N ILE A 121 6.63 -5.58 -1.75
CA ILE A 121 8.04 -5.96 -1.62
C ILE A 121 8.32 -6.38 -0.17
N LEU A 122 7.83 -5.61 0.80
CA LEU A 122 7.95 -5.94 2.23
C LEU A 122 7.27 -7.27 2.56
N VAL A 123 6.05 -7.48 2.04
CA VAL A 123 5.29 -8.72 2.24
C VAL A 123 6.02 -9.90 1.60
N ALA A 124 6.52 -9.77 0.36
CA ALA A 124 7.30 -10.81 -0.31
C ALA A 124 8.57 -11.17 0.47
N THR A 125 9.28 -10.16 1.00
CA THR A 125 10.49 -10.35 1.80
C THR A 125 10.21 -10.98 3.17
N ALA A 126 9.07 -10.64 3.78
CA ALA A 126 8.65 -11.19 5.07
C ALA A 126 8.08 -12.61 4.97
N GLY A 127 7.52 -12.99 3.81
CA GLY A 127 6.85 -14.27 3.57
C GLY A 127 5.40 -14.34 4.03
N CYS A 128 5.02 -13.57 5.04
CA CYS A 128 3.64 -13.46 5.56
C CYS A 128 3.49 -12.20 6.42
N VAL A 129 2.25 -11.91 6.83
CA VAL A 129 1.91 -10.82 7.77
C VAL A 129 1.11 -11.42 8.92
N TYR A 130 1.41 -11.04 10.15
CA TYR A 130 0.51 -11.33 11.26
C TYR A 130 -0.49 -10.18 11.41
N TYR A 131 -1.76 -10.50 11.31
CA TYR A 131 -2.84 -9.52 11.47
C TYR A 131 -3.47 -9.66 12.86
N ILE A 132 -3.74 -8.52 13.51
CA ILE A 132 -4.54 -8.45 14.72
C ILE A 132 -5.82 -7.64 14.46
N ASN A 133 -6.96 -8.17 14.90
CA ASN A 133 -8.26 -7.51 14.67
C ASN A 133 -8.52 -6.34 15.64
N ASP A 134 -7.64 -6.12 16.59
CA ASP A 134 -7.72 -4.97 17.48
C ASP A 134 -7.56 -3.66 16.71
N ILE A 135 -8.40 -2.70 17.04
CA ILE A 135 -8.19 -1.33 16.61
C ILE A 135 -6.95 -0.79 17.31
N VAL A 136 -5.99 -0.33 16.53
CA VAL A 136 -4.73 0.22 17.04
C VAL A 136 -4.46 1.63 16.52
N TYR A 137 -5.11 2.02 15.42
CA TYR A 137 -4.85 3.26 14.70
C TYR A 137 -6.15 3.94 14.27
N ASN A 138 -6.15 5.25 14.27
CA ASN A 138 -7.30 6.07 13.84
C ASN A 138 -6.85 6.98 12.69
N TYR A 139 -7.29 6.63 11.49
CA TYR A 139 -7.01 7.37 10.25
C TYR A 139 -8.01 8.50 10.08
N ASN A 140 -7.52 9.72 10.15
CA ASN A 140 -8.32 10.93 10.08
C ASN A 140 -8.59 11.35 8.62
N GLN A 141 -9.84 11.21 8.19
CA GLN A 141 -10.28 11.59 6.84
C GLN A 141 -10.92 12.99 6.78
N THR A 142 -10.92 13.75 7.89
CA THR A 142 -11.51 15.08 7.91
C THR A 142 -10.61 16.17 7.32
N ASN A 143 -9.37 15.83 6.99
CA ASN A 143 -8.40 16.76 6.40
C ASN A 143 -8.75 17.03 4.93
N GLU A 144 -9.37 18.18 4.63
CA GLU A 144 -9.76 18.60 3.29
C GLU A 144 -8.57 18.79 2.34
N THR A 145 -7.37 19.01 2.87
CA THR A 145 -6.13 19.19 2.09
C THR A 145 -5.36 17.89 1.90
N SER A 146 -5.89 16.77 2.39
CA SER A 146 -5.27 15.46 2.23
C SER A 146 -5.04 15.13 0.76
N ILE A 147 -3.91 14.50 0.46
CA ILE A 147 -3.57 13.94 -0.86
C ILE A 147 -4.72 13.08 -1.41
N MET A 148 -5.38 12.32 -0.55
CA MET A 148 -6.47 11.43 -0.97
C MET A 148 -7.78 12.17 -1.27
N THR A 149 -7.95 13.38 -0.75
CA THR A 149 -9.12 14.22 -0.99
C THR A 149 -8.98 15.08 -2.25
N VAL A 150 -7.80 15.71 -2.44
CA VAL A 150 -7.53 16.61 -3.57
C VAL A 150 -7.01 15.82 -4.77
N ARG A 151 -7.89 15.51 -5.72
CA ARG A 151 -7.54 14.76 -6.95
C ARG A 151 -7.00 15.71 -8.03
N ASN A 152 -5.79 15.41 -8.52
CA ASN A 152 -5.11 16.15 -9.59
C ASN A 152 -4.15 15.23 -10.35
N GLU A 153 -3.41 15.77 -11.31
CA GLU A 153 -2.46 15.00 -12.14
C GLU A 153 -1.33 14.31 -11.37
N LYS A 154 -1.04 14.75 -10.13
CA LYS A 154 -0.04 14.08 -9.28
C LYS A 154 -0.43 12.64 -8.90
N HIS A 155 -1.70 12.28 -9.09
CA HIS A 155 -2.17 10.90 -8.94
C HIS A 155 -1.85 10.01 -10.15
N LEU A 156 -1.42 10.57 -11.29
CA LEU A 156 -1.09 9.82 -12.51
C LEU A 156 0.35 9.27 -12.45
N VAL A 157 0.65 8.48 -11.42
CA VAL A 157 2.00 7.98 -11.09
C VAL A 157 2.08 6.47 -10.87
N LEU A 158 1.01 5.72 -11.11
CA LEU A 158 1.04 4.27 -10.89
C LEU A 158 2.00 3.54 -11.83
N ASP A 159 2.34 4.11 -12.98
CA ASP A 159 3.45 3.66 -13.82
C ASP A 159 4.78 3.66 -13.05
N LYS A 160 5.08 4.72 -12.30
CA LYS A 160 6.28 4.81 -11.47
C LYS A 160 6.22 3.87 -10.27
N VAL A 161 5.05 3.80 -9.61
CA VAL A 161 4.82 2.94 -8.44
C VAL A 161 5.04 1.47 -8.79
N PHE A 162 4.39 0.97 -9.84
CA PHE A 162 4.55 -0.43 -10.28
C PHE A 162 5.92 -0.67 -10.92
N GLY A 163 6.50 0.33 -11.58
CA GLY A 163 7.89 0.30 -12.04
C GLY A 163 8.87 0.07 -10.88
N HIS A 164 8.69 0.79 -9.77
CA HIS A 164 9.49 0.61 -8.56
C HIS A 164 9.33 -0.79 -7.96
N ILE A 165 8.08 -1.29 -7.87
CA ILE A 165 7.79 -2.65 -7.37
C ILE A 165 8.57 -3.68 -8.20
N PHE A 166 8.45 -3.65 -9.52
CA PHE A 166 9.10 -4.61 -10.40
C PHE A 166 10.62 -4.47 -10.46
N ALA A 167 11.17 -3.29 -10.17
CA ALA A 167 12.62 -3.06 -10.12
C ALA A 167 13.26 -3.62 -8.84
N ASN A 168 12.48 -3.76 -7.76
CA ASN A 168 12.96 -4.24 -6.46
C ASN A 168 12.60 -5.71 -6.16
N LEU A 169 12.01 -6.40 -7.12
CA LEU A 169 11.71 -7.82 -7.03
C LEU A 169 12.51 -8.60 -8.07
N THR A 170 12.84 -9.86 -7.75
CA THR A 170 13.54 -10.75 -8.71
C THR A 170 12.64 -11.06 -9.91
N PRO A 171 13.20 -11.32 -11.11
CA PRO A 171 12.41 -11.67 -12.29
C PRO A 171 11.54 -12.93 -12.11
N ASP A 172 12.07 -13.93 -11.39
CA ASP A 172 11.37 -15.19 -11.09
C ASP A 172 10.54 -15.07 -9.82
N LEU A 173 9.49 -14.26 -9.90
CA LEU A 173 8.58 -14.08 -8.76
C LEU A 173 7.79 -15.34 -8.44
N ASP A 174 7.68 -15.65 -7.17
CA ASP A 174 6.73 -16.62 -6.67
C ASP A 174 5.31 -16.28 -7.13
N LYS A 175 4.51 -17.33 -7.39
CA LYS A 175 3.13 -17.18 -7.88
C LYS A 175 2.27 -16.34 -6.93
N GLU A 176 2.44 -16.50 -5.61
CA GLU A 176 1.67 -15.76 -4.62
C GLU A 176 2.03 -14.27 -4.61
N VAL A 177 3.31 -13.93 -4.82
CA VAL A 177 3.79 -12.55 -4.98
C VAL A 177 3.20 -11.92 -6.24
N ASN A 178 3.22 -12.64 -7.36
CA ASN A 178 2.61 -12.16 -8.61
C ASN A 178 1.11 -11.90 -8.45
N LEU A 179 0.38 -12.80 -7.77
CA LEU A 179 -1.05 -12.63 -7.52
C LEU A 179 -1.33 -11.45 -6.59
N LEU A 180 -0.48 -11.22 -5.57
CA LEU A 180 -0.55 -10.04 -4.72
C LEU A 180 -0.41 -8.76 -5.54
N ILE A 181 0.63 -8.65 -6.37
CA ILE A 181 0.89 -7.47 -7.22
C ILE A 181 -0.28 -7.24 -8.18
N THR A 182 -0.78 -8.30 -8.83
CA THR A 182 -1.91 -8.20 -9.76
C THR A 182 -3.18 -7.69 -9.06
N ALA A 183 -3.48 -8.21 -7.88
CA ALA A 183 -4.64 -7.77 -7.10
C ALA A 183 -4.50 -6.30 -6.66
N LEU A 184 -3.32 -5.89 -6.19
CA LEU A 184 -3.04 -4.51 -5.81
C LEU A 184 -3.11 -3.57 -7.03
N PHE A 185 -2.63 -4.00 -8.21
CA PHE A 185 -2.78 -3.22 -9.44
C PHE A 185 -4.26 -3.00 -9.79
N ILE A 186 -5.04 -4.07 -9.80
CA ILE A 186 -6.45 -3.99 -10.11
C ILE A 186 -7.16 -3.04 -9.14
N GLN A 187 -6.90 -3.17 -7.85
CA GLN A 187 -7.49 -2.33 -6.82
C GLN A 187 -7.07 -0.87 -6.96
N SER A 188 -5.78 -0.58 -7.04
CA SER A 188 -5.28 0.80 -7.07
C SER A 188 -5.58 1.50 -8.40
N PHE A 189 -5.43 0.82 -9.51
CA PHE A 189 -5.63 1.43 -10.82
C PHE A 189 -7.11 1.53 -11.17
N TRP A 190 -7.84 0.42 -11.20
CA TRP A 190 -9.21 0.40 -11.70
C TRP A 190 -10.24 0.97 -10.73
N THR A 191 -10.12 0.69 -9.42
CA THR A 191 -11.12 1.13 -8.45
C THR A 191 -10.83 2.52 -7.88
N SER A 192 -9.57 2.94 -7.86
CA SER A 192 -9.19 4.18 -7.19
C SER A 192 -8.63 5.26 -8.11
N ASN A 193 -8.01 4.91 -9.25
CA ASN A 193 -7.27 5.87 -10.07
C ASN A 193 -7.92 6.12 -11.45
N TYR A 194 -8.33 5.07 -12.16
CA TYR A 194 -8.77 5.14 -13.55
C TYR A 194 -9.89 6.17 -13.83
N GLN A 195 -10.80 6.34 -12.91
CA GLN A 195 -11.91 7.29 -13.05
C GLN A 195 -11.45 8.77 -13.11
N TYR A 196 -10.25 9.06 -12.61
CA TYR A 196 -9.66 10.40 -12.59
C TYR A 196 -8.68 10.63 -13.75
N VAL A 197 -8.46 9.64 -14.60
CA VAL A 197 -7.59 9.79 -15.78
C VAL A 197 -8.25 10.74 -16.78
N PRO A 198 -7.61 11.84 -17.17
CA PRO A 198 -8.14 12.77 -18.15
C PRO A 198 -8.42 12.09 -19.49
N LYS A 199 -9.41 12.60 -20.24
CA LYS A 199 -9.78 12.06 -21.58
C LYS A 199 -9.01 12.75 -22.72
N ASP A 200 -7.90 13.37 -22.40
CA ASP A 200 -7.02 14.12 -23.33
C ASP A 200 -5.70 13.37 -23.59
N GLU A 201 -4.76 14.05 -24.21
CA GLU A 201 -3.43 13.51 -24.54
C GLU A 201 -2.61 13.13 -23.29
N VAL A 202 -2.77 13.87 -22.17
CA VAL A 202 -2.09 13.60 -20.91
C VAL A 202 -2.55 12.26 -20.34
N GLY A 203 -3.87 12.05 -20.32
CA GLY A 203 -4.44 10.79 -19.86
C GLY A 203 -4.08 9.61 -20.76
N GLN A 204 -4.08 9.80 -22.09
CA GLN A 204 -3.68 8.76 -23.03
C GLN A 204 -2.20 8.38 -22.87
N ALA A 205 -1.32 9.38 -22.72
CA ALA A 205 0.10 9.15 -22.46
C ALA A 205 0.32 8.39 -21.13
N TYR A 206 -0.42 8.74 -20.09
CA TYR A 206 -0.38 8.02 -18.82
C TYR A 206 -0.81 6.56 -18.97
N LEU A 207 -1.96 6.29 -19.60
CA LEU A 207 -2.45 4.93 -19.82
C LEU A 207 -1.44 4.08 -20.60
N LYS A 208 -0.77 4.68 -21.59
CA LYS A 208 0.30 4.01 -22.35
C LYS A 208 1.49 3.64 -21.45
N ARG A 209 1.94 4.56 -20.56
CA ARG A 209 3.03 4.26 -19.63
C ARG A 209 2.65 3.16 -18.63
N VAL A 210 1.45 3.25 -18.04
CA VAL A 210 0.97 2.20 -17.13
C VAL A 210 0.97 0.86 -17.83
N LYS A 211 0.44 0.79 -19.05
CA LYS A 211 0.41 -0.45 -19.82
C LYS A 211 1.82 -1.00 -20.06
N GLN A 212 2.76 -0.18 -20.50
CA GLN A 212 4.15 -0.60 -20.74
C GLN A 212 4.81 -1.23 -19.50
N VAL A 213 4.50 -0.70 -18.31
CA VAL A 213 5.06 -1.21 -17.05
C VAL A 213 4.47 -2.55 -16.66
N VAL A 214 3.16 -2.74 -16.87
CA VAL A 214 2.46 -3.95 -16.40
C VAL A 214 2.33 -5.05 -17.47
N ASP A 215 2.70 -4.74 -18.71
CA ASP A 215 2.54 -5.67 -19.83
C ASP A 215 3.28 -7.00 -19.58
N ASN A 216 2.55 -8.10 -19.74
CA ASN A 216 3.03 -9.47 -19.49
C ASN A 216 3.53 -9.76 -18.06
N ARG A 217 3.29 -8.86 -17.10
CA ARG A 217 3.75 -9.00 -15.70
C ARG A 217 2.66 -9.33 -14.70
N LEU A 218 1.38 -9.16 -15.07
CA LEU A 218 0.25 -9.39 -14.16
C LEU A 218 -0.30 -10.81 -14.30
N VAL A 219 0.25 -11.74 -13.56
CA VAL A 219 -0.18 -13.14 -13.54
C VAL A 219 -1.59 -13.27 -12.94
N GLY A 220 -2.43 -14.05 -13.64
CA GLY A 220 -3.81 -14.29 -13.19
C GLY A 220 -4.76 -13.11 -13.39
N TYR A 221 -4.36 -12.06 -14.12
CA TYR A 221 -5.15 -10.85 -14.34
C TYR A 221 -6.57 -11.14 -14.81
N TYR A 222 -6.73 -11.93 -15.88
CA TYR A 222 -8.04 -12.27 -16.43
C TYR A 222 -8.91 -13.03 -15.43
N TYR A 223 -8.33 -14.00 -14.72
CA TYR A 223 -9.05 -14.77 -13.71
C TYR A 223 -9.56 -13.86 -12.58
N ILE A 224 -8.72 -12.95 -12.09
CA ILE A 224 -9.13 -12.01 -11.04
C ILE A 224 -10.23 -11.10 -11.56
N VAL A 225 -10.07 -10.49 -12.74
CA VAL A 225 -11.06 -9.58 -13.32
C VAL A 225 -12.42 -10.26 -13.55
N GLU A 226 -12.44 -11.48 -14.05
CA GLU A 226 -13.69 -12.22 -14.27
C GLU A 226 -14.46 -12.49 -12.98
N ASN A 227 -13.75 -12.69 -11.86
CA ASN A 227 -14.35 -12.95 -10.55
C ASN A 227 -14.60 -11.70 -9.70
N LEU A 228 -14.31 -10.49 -10.21
CA LEU A 228 -14.63 -9.26 -9.48
C LEU A 228 -16.14 -9.02 -9.42
N PRO A 229 -16.66 -8.49 -8.29
CA PRO A 229 -18.06 -8.10 -8.14
C PRO A 229 -18.33 -6.71 -8.76
N VAL A 230 -17.98 -6.54 -10.05
CA VAL A 230 -18.17 -5.29 -10.81
C VAL A 230 -19.00 -5.53 -12.06
N PRO A 231 -19.65 -4.48 -12.65
CA PRO A 231 -20.46 -4.60 -13.85
C PRO A 231 -19.66 -5.23 -15.02
N LYS A 232 -20.38 -5.98 -15.87
CA LYS A 232 -19.81 -6.66 -17.03
C LYS A 232 -19.04 -5.71 -17.96
N GLU A 233 -19.59 -4.53 -18.22
CA GLU A 233 -18.96 -3.50 -19.06
C GLU A 233 -17.59 -3.06 -18.50
N MET A 234 -17.48 -2.96 -17.18
CA MET A 234 -16.20 -2.64 -16.53
C MET A 234 -15.19 -3.78 -16.71
N LYS A 235 -15.59 -5.04 -16.54
CA LYS A 235 -14.74 -6.20 -16.81
C LYS A 235 -14.22 -6.22 -18.24
N GLU A 236 -15.11 -6.00 -19.21
CA GLU A 236 -14.73 -5.94 -20.63
C GLU A 236 -13.73 -4.82 -20.93
N ARG A 237 -13.89 -3.66 -20.28
CA ARG A 237 -12.93 -2.54 -20.37
C ARG A 237 -11.55 -2.93 -19.79
N MET A 238 -11.53 -3.54 -18.62
CA MET A 238 -10.32 -4.00 -17.98
C MET A 238 -9.57 -5.05 -18.83
N ILE A 239 -10.31 -6.01 -19.38
CA ILE A 239 -9.77 -7.05 -20.27
C ILE A 239 -9.20 -6.43 -21.56
N ARG A 240 -9.94 -5.49 -22.16
CA ARG A 240 -9.48 -4.81 -23.39
C ARG A 240 -8.21 -4.00 -23.15
N PHE A 241 -8.12 -3.29 -22.03
CA PHE A 241 -6.91 -2.53 -21.66
C PHE A 241 -5.67 -3.42 -21.60
N TYR A 242 -5.80 -4.62 -21.05
CA TYR A 242 -4.64 -5.53 -20.87
C TYR A 242 -4.29 -6.32 -22.13
N ARG A 243 -5.24 -6.51 -23.05
CA ARG A 243 -5.01 -7.21 -24.34
C ARG A 243 -4.31 -6.36 -25.39
N ASN A 244 -4.66 -5.08 -25.45
CA ASN A 244 -4.20 -4.13 -26.49
C ASN A 244 -2.92 -3.42 -26.08
#